data_928d485ae57e2d961f3329f37eb7beda
#
_entry.id   928d485ae57e2d961f3329f37eb7beda
#
_cell.length_a   1.000
_cell.length_b   1.000
_cell.length_c   1.000
_cell.angle_alpha   90.00
_cell.angle_beta   90.00
_cell.angle_gamma   90.00
#
_symmetry.space_group_name_H-M   'P 1'
#
loop_
_entity.id
_entity.type
_entity.pdbx_description
1 polymer ?
#
loop_
_entity_poly.entity_id
_entity_poly.type
_entity_poly.pdbx_seq_one_letter_code
_entity_poly.pdbx_strand_id
1 'polypeptide(L)'
;MTLGRECINPRPEDEKHIENVFAPLASGSISYSEGDNDDVNKFVWSSQDWDPASPVLENLRDYARFFIGPDYTENVAQGLLAIERNFRGPLLSNDQVQRTFQQWQDMEKTGPESVLANPRFQSGLIRAYYDAYVQRRLIYETSLEQQARNILEDAPKIGSEKAISKARQTLALAHEKPVAQDLKQRCYALADSLFRSFGAQLTVEKHHAMPGRGNFVDNIDIPLNDALWILDQLNEIEKIKSEPERLTAIDRMLHRTDPGPSGFYDNLGSPSGWKHVVTQKTWAEDPGSLESPRVSFGVGLVGEDWVHEIVAKGFKGQTTPLAWMNQVTTLYSTPLEMKYDNLDPNASYTLRIAYTGRFRSKMRLIADGVVIHDYIRMGTQPVYEFTLPKEITQDGKVTLSWDCGDEERGSQVAEVWLIRK
;
A
#
# COMPACT_ATOMS: atom_id res chain seq x y z
N MET A 1 19.27 -10.06 14.67
CA MET A 1 17.88 -9.64 14.92
C MET A 1 17.90 -8.15 15.20
N THR A 2 16.98 -7.37 14.67
CA THR A 2 16.89 -5.92 14.91
C THR A 2 15.74 -5.69 15.90
N LEU A 3 16.06 -5.15 17.07
CA LEU A 3 15.09 -4.93 18.12
C LEU A 3 14.29 -3.64 17.85
N GLY A 4 12.95 -3.72 17.92
CA GLY A 4 12.09 -2.55 17.83
C GLY A 4 12.27 -1.73 16.55
N ARG A 5 12.60 -2.37 15.42
CA ARG A 5 12.79 -1.70 14.12
C ARG A 5 11.49 -1.14 13.53
N GLU A 6 10.39 -1.68 13.93
CA GLU A 6 9.06 -1.29 13.47
C GLU A 6 8.40 -0.35 14.48
N CYS A 7 7.53 0.52 14.01
CA CYS A 7 6.67 1.28 14.90
C CYS A 7 5.52 0.44 15.40
N ILE A 8 4.95 0.83 16.54
CA ILE A 8 3.72 0.18 17.00
C ILE A 8 2.63 0.28 15.94
N ASN A 9 1.86 -0.78 15.83
CA ASN A 9 0.69 -0.86 14.96
C ASN A 9 -0.51 -1.37 15.75
N PRO A 10 -1.08 -0.57 16.67
CA PRO A 10 -2.21 -0.97 17.48
C PRO A 10 -3.42 -1.26 16.60
N ARG A 11 -3.96 -2.48 16.75
CA ARG A 11 -5.12 -2.94 16.00
C ARG A 11 -6.11 -3.67 16.92
N PRO A 12 -6.47 -3.09 18.06
CA PRO A 12 -7.17 -3.77 19.13
C PRO A 12 -8.55 -4.30 18.72
N GLU A 13 -9.29 -3.59 17.87
CA GLU A 13 -10.59 -4.08 17.36
C GLU A 13 -10.42 -5.24 16.38
N ASP A 14 -9.40 -5.14 15.50
CA ASP A 14 -9.09 -6.22 14.55
C ASP A 14 -8.56 -7.46 15.29
N GLU A 15 -7.69 -7.30 16.30
CA GLU A 15 -7.15 -8.41 17.09
C GLU A 15 -8.25 -9.16 17.83
N LYS A 16 -9.19 -8.44 18.44
CA LYS A 16 -10.39 -9.05 19.02
C LYS A 16 -11.18 -9.83 17.97
N HIS A 17 -11.40 -9.23 16.82
CA HIS A 17 -12.18 -9.87 15.76
C HIS A 17 -11.49 -11.15 15.26
N ILE A 18 -10.18 -11.08 14.99
CA ILE A 18 -9.38 -12.23 14.53
C ILE A 18 -9.41 -13.35 15.57
N GLU A 19 -9.11 -13.03 16.82
CA GLU A 19 -9.10 -14.03 17.88
C GLU A 19 -10.45 -14.72 18.00
N ASN A 20 -11.56 -13.96 18.09
CA ASN A 20 -12.91 -14.51 18.25
C ASN A 20 -13.39 -15.37 17.06
N VAL A 21 -12.83 -15.16 15.85
CA VAL A 21 -13.09 -16.04 14.70
C VAL A 21 -12.33 -17.37 14.83
N PHE A 22 -11.11 -17.34 15.35
CA PHE A 22 -10.28 -18.54 15.47
C PHE A 22 -10.53 -19.35 16.75
N ALA A 23 -10.89 -18.70 17.85
CA ALA A 23 -11.05 -19.34 19.15
C ALA A 23 -11.95 -20.60 19.13
N PRO A 24 -13.10 -20.65 18.42
CA PRO A 24 -13.93 -21.85 18.35
C PRO A 24 -13.24 -23.04 17.63
N LEU A 25 -12.19 -22.80 16.88
CA LEU A 25 -11.46 -23.80 16.11
C LEU A 25 -10.15 -24.24 16.77
N ALA A 26 -9.76 -23.58 17.85
CA ALA A 26 -8.48 -23.76 18.54
C ALA A 26 -8.67 -24.26 19.98
N SER A 27 -7.64 -24.91 20.53
CA SER A 27 -7.58 -25.28 21.95
C SER A 27 -6.90 -24.23 22.81
N GLY A 28 -6.39 -23.17 22.17
CA GLY A 28 -5.63 -22.08 22.76
C GLY A 28 -4.75 -21.43 21.69
N SER A 29 -4.10 -20.34 22.03
CA SER A 29 -3.24 -19.58 21.12
C SER A 29 -1.81 -19.45 21.61
N ILE A 30 -0.90 -19.21 20.70
CA ILE A 30 0.48 -18.80 20.99
C ILE A 30 0.74 -17.52 20.18
N SER A 31 0.98 -16.41 20.87
CA SER A 31 1.38 -15.17 20.22
C SER A 31 2.90 -15.09 20.07
N TYR A 32 3.35 -14.68 18.89
CA TYR A 32 4.75 -14.39 18.60
C TYR A 32 4.91 -12.95 18.13
N SER A 33 5.97 -12.30 18.55
CA SER A 33 6.37 -11.01 17.99
C SER A 33 7.89 -10.86 17.98
N GLU A 34 8.40 -10.08 17.04
CA GLU A 34 9.84 -9.81 16.90
C GLU A 34 10.32 -8.64 17.77
N GLY A 35 9.50 -8.13 18.65
CA GLY A 35 9.86 -6.98 19.48
C GLY A 35 8.76 -6.58 20.45
N ASP A 36 8.86 -5.35 20.91
CA ASP A 36 7.94 -4.70 21.85
C ASP A 36 6.86 -3.83 21.17
N ASN A 37 6.95 -3.70 19.86
CA ASN A 37 6.02 -2.93 19.03
C ASN A 37 4.61 -3.54 18.94
N ASP A 38 4.45 -4.83 19.30
CA ASP A 38 3.15 -5.54 19.26
C ASP A 38 2.53 -5.76 20.66
N ASP A 39 3.08 -5.18 21.72
CA ASP A 39 2.65 -5.51 23.07
C ASP A 39 1.19 -5.15 23.35
N VAL A 40 0.68 -4.09 22.75
CA VAL A 40 -0.75 -3.72 22.81
C VAL A 40 -1.63 -4.81 22.20
N ASN A 41 -1.26 -5.28 21.00
CA ASN A 41 -2.00 -6.31 20.28
C ASN A 41 -2.00 -7.63 21.04
N LYS A 42 -0.85 -8.04 21.57
CA LYS A 42 -0.74 -9.24 22.42
C LYS A 42 -1.57 -9.13 23.71
N PHE A 43 -1.59 -7.96 24.31
CA PHE A 43 -2.38 -7.73 25.51
C PHE A 43 -3.87 -7.89 25.23
N VAL A 44 -4.36 -7.32 24.14
CA VAL A 44 -5.76 -7.47 23.71
C VAL A 44 -6.06 -8.92 23.34
N TRP A 45 -5.22 -9.55 22.52
CA TRP A 45 -5.38 -10.95 22.14
C TRP A 45 -5.49 -11.86 23.37
N SER A 46 -4.56 -11.78 24.32
CA SER A 46 -4.58 -12.58 25.54
C SER A 46 -5.82 -12.31 26.41
N SER A 47 -6.32 -11.06 26.41
CA SER A 47 -7.57 -10.73 27.10
C SER A 47 -8.78 -11.39 26.46
N GLN A 48 -8.81 -11.49 25.14
CA GLN A 48 -9.87 -12.17 24.38
C GLN A 48 -9.79 -13.70 24.51
N ASP A 49 -8.59 -14.27 24.55
CA ASP A 49 -8.39 -15.70 24.89
C ASP A 49 -9.04 -16.07 26.23
N TRP A 50 -8.93 -15.18 27.21
CA TRP A 50 -9.48 -15.37 28.54
C TRP A 50 -10.99 -15.12 28.61
N ASP A 51 -11.45 -14.04 28.02
CA ASP A 51 -12.87 -13.67 27.93
C ASP A 51 -13.18 -13.01 26.58
N PRO A 52 -13.71 -13.77 25.60
CA PRO A 52 -14.09 -13.25 24.29
C PRO A 52 -15.12 -12.11 24.31
N ALA A 53 -15.88 -11.99 25.41
CA ALA A 53 -16.86 -10.91 25.59
C ALA A 53 -16.23 -9.61 26.13
N SER A 54 -14.98 -9.66 26.59
CA SER A 54 -14.29 -8.50 27.16
C SER A 54 -14.27 -7.33 26.18
N PRO A 55 -14.74 -6.12 26.59
CA PRO A 55 -14.71 -4.94 25.72
C PRO A 55 -13.26 -4.49 25.45
N VAL A 56 -12.93 -4.23 24.20
CA VAL A 56 -11.60 -3.76 23.79
C VAL A 56 -11.15 -2.52 24.55
N LEU A 57 -12.04 -1.56 24.75
CA LEU A 57 -11.72 -0.34 25.50
C LEU A 57 -11.31 -0.62 26.94
N GLU A 58 -11.93 -1.60 27.61
CA GLU A 58 -11.53 -2.00 28.98
C GLU A 58 -10.14 -2.64 28.96
N ASN A 59 -9.85 -3.51 27.99
CA ASN A 59 -8.50 -4.09 27.83
C ASN A 59 -7.45 -2.99 27.64
N LEU A 60 -7.73 -1.97 26.85
CA LEU A 60 -6.82 -0.84 26.64
C LEU A 60 -6.72 0.06 27.88
N ARG A 61 -7.78 0.21 28.68
CA ARG A 61 -7.72 0.91 29.95
C ARG A 61 -6.81 0.18 30.94
N ASP A 62 -6.91 -1.14 31.00
CA ASP A 62 -6.02 -1.95 31.85
C ASP A 62 -4.58 -1.88 31.38
N TYR A 63 -4.33 -1.97 30.08
CA TYR A 63 -3.01 -1.75 29.48
C TYR A 63 -2.44 -0.38 29.86
N ALA A 64 -3.21 0.68 29.65
CA ALA A 64 -2.77 2.05 29.93
C ALA A 64 -2.52 2.28 31.43
N ARG A 65 -3.40 1.78 32.29
CA ARG A 65 -3.26 1.88 33.75
C ARG A 65 -1.99 1.19 34.24
N PHE A 66 -1.71 0.01 33.71
CA PHE A 66 -0.57 -0.79 34.15
C PHE A 66 0.77 -0.25 33.61
N PHE A 67 0.83 0.09 32.32
CA PHE A 67 2.08 0.43 31.67
C PHE A 67 2.42 1.92 31.61
N ILE A 68 1.41 2.80 31.67
CA ILE A 68 1.60 4.25 31.58
C ILE A 68 1.33 4.94 32.93
N GLY A 69 0.19 4.62 33.54
CA GLY A 69 -0.22 5.17 34.81
C GLY A 69 -1.73 5.50 34.90
N PRO A 70 -2.28 5.55 36.13
CA PRO A 70 -3.72 5.67 36.34
C PRO A 70 -4.29 6.98 35.77
N ASP A 71 -3.54 8.08 35.85
CA ASP A 71 -4.03 9.41 35.45
C ASP A 71 -4.18 9.56 33.91
N TYR A 72 -3.53 8.67 33.13
CA TYR A 72 -3.56 8.67 31.67
C TYR A 72 -4.32 7.48 31.08
N THR A 73 -5.00 6.70 31.92
CA THR A 73 -5.73 5.49 31.54
C THR A 73 -6.68 5.73 30.36
N GLU A 74 -7.59 6.67 30.48
CA GLU A 74 -8.59 6.95 29.45
C GLU A 74 -7.95 7.56 28.19
N ASN A 75 -7.10 8.55 28.37
CA ASN A 75 -6.50 9.28 27.26
C ASN A 75 -5.65 8.37 26.34
N VAL A 76 -4.85 7.48 26.93
CA VAL A 76 -4.02 6.54 26.17
C VAL A 76 -4.86 5.43 25.56
N ALA A 77 -5.85 4.87 26.28
CA ALA A 77 -6.74 3.85 25.72
C ALA A 77 -7.48 4.37 24.48
N GLN A 78 -8.06 5.57 24.55
CA GLN A 78 -8.70 6.22 23.40
C GLN A 78 -7.68 6.59 22.30
N GLY A 79 -6.47 6.98 22.67
CA GLY A 79 -5.39 7.28 21.73
C GLY A 79 -4.96 6.06 20.92
N LEU A 80 -4.87 4.89 21.53
CA LEU A 80 -4.53 3.63 20.85
C LEU A 80 -5.63 3.20 19.87
N LEU A 81 -6.91 3.31 20.26
CA LEU A 81 -8.05 3.10 19.36
C LEU A 81 -8.06 4.10 18.19
N ALA A 82 -7.67 5.34 18.45
CA ALA A 82 -7.61 6.37 17.41
C ALA A 82 -6.52 6.05 16.38
N ILE A 83 -5.36 5.51 16.79
CA ILE A 83 -4.30 5.07 15.87
C ILE A 83 -4.83 3.99 14.92
N GLU A 84 -5.58 3.00 15.41
CA GLU A 84 -6.17 1.97 14.54
C GLU A 84 -7.06 2.59 13.45
N ARG A 85 -7.83 3.62 13.77
CA ARG A 85 -8.71 4.31 12.81
C ARG A 85 -7.95 5.03 11.70
N ASN A 86 -6.67 5.36 11.90
CA ASN A 86 -5.82 5.95 10.87
C ASN A 86 -5.64 5.03 9.66
N PHE A 87 -5.82 3.71 9.84
CA PHE A 87 -5.69 2.70 8.79
C PHE A 87 -7.01 2.38 8.06
N ARG A 88 -8.10 3.05 8.42
CA ARG A 88 -9.43 2.79 7.82
C ARG A 88 -9.73 3.80 6.73
N GLY A 89 -9.85 3.31 5.50
CA GLY A 89 -10.14 4.12 4.32
C GLY A 89 -8.90 4.78 3.69
N PRO A 90 -9.11 5.57 2.62
CA PRO A 90 -8.01 6.22 1.90
C PRO A 90 -7.31 7.27 2.76
N LEU A 91 -6.00 7.19 2.90
CA LEU A 91 -5.20 8.12 3.71
C LEU A 91 -5.39 9.59 3.28
N LEU A 92 -5.55 9.85 1.98
CA LEU A 92 -5.71 11.19 1.43
C LEU A 92 -6.92 11.94 2.02
N SER A 93 -8.01 11.23 2.33
CA SER A 93 -9.26 11.80 2.84
C SER A 93 -9.61 11.38 4.28
N ASN A 94 -8.69 10.68 4.97
CA ASN A 94 -8.93 10.22 6.33
C ASN A 94 -8.70 11.33 7.35
N ASP A 95 -9.75 12.00 7.80
CA ASP A 95 -9.69 13.07 8.80
C ASP A 95 -9.34 12.58 10.22
N GLN A 96 -9.43 11.27 10.50
CA GLN A 96 -9.07 10.69 11.79
C GLN A 96 -7.58 10.89 12.08
N VAL A 97 -6.72 10.86 11.06
CA VAL A 97 -5.27 11.06 11.24
C VAL A 97 -4.95 12.38 11.96
N GLN A 98 -5.59 13.49 11.55
CA GLN A 98 -5.37 14.79 12.19
C GLN A 98 -5.97 14.86 13.61
N ARG A 99 -7.11 14.21 13.86
CA ARG A 99 -7.72 14.10 15.18
C ARG A 99 -6.87 13.27 16.14
N THR A 100 -6.40 12.12 15.67
CA THR A 100 -5.47 11.26 16.42
C THR A 100 -4.19 12.02 16.77
N PHE A 101 -3.61 12.69 15.78
CA PHE A 101 -2.41 13.51 15.99
C PHE A 101 -2.63 14.60 17.06
N GLN A 102 -3.73 15.34 16.96
CA GLN A 102 -4.07 16.38 17.94
C GLN A 102 -4.23 15.79 19.35
N GLN A 103 -4.90 14.67 19.48
CA GLN A 103 -5.08 13.99 20.77
C GLN A 103 -3.75 13.60 21.41
N TRP A 104 -2.84 12.98 20.64
CA TRP A 104 -1.53 12.61 21.14
C TRP A 104 -0.64 13.82 21.45
N GLN A 105 -0.76 14.87 20.67
CA GLN A 105 -0.05 16.14 20.89
C GLN A 105 -0.54 16.85 22.16
N ASP A 106 -1.82 16.80 22.46
CA ASP A 106 -2.38 17.37 23.69
C ASP A 106 -1.93 16.61 24.94
N MET A 107 -1.84 15.26 24.84
CA MET A 107 -1.23 14.45 25.90
C MET A 107 0.26 14.78 26.08
N GLU A 108 1.00 14.98 25.00
CA GLU A 108 2.41 15.38 25.05
C GLU A 108 2.60 16.73 25.75
N LYS A 109 1.76 17.72 25.46
CA LYS A 109 1.85 19.08 26.04
C LYS A 109 1.53 19.11 27.53
N THR A 110 0.67 18.21 28.00
CA THR A 110 0.14 18.23 29.37
C THR A 110 0.72 17.13 30.25
N GLY A 111 1.43 16.17 29.67
CA GLY A 111 1.96 15.01 30.36
C GLY A 111 3.09 15.33 31.34
N PRO A 112 3.11 14.70 32.54
CA PRO A 112 4.25 14.78 33.43
C PRO A 112 5.45 14.04 32.83
N GLU A 113 6.64 14.37 33.32
CA GLU A 113 7.90 13.80 32.85
C GLU A 113 7.89 12.26 32.88
N SER A 114 7.28 11.65 33.90
CA SER A 114 7.17 10.19 34.01
C SER A 114 6.38 9.54 32.88
N VAL A 115 5.37 10.21 32.34
CA VAL A 115 4.60 9.76 31.16
C VAL A 115 5.37 10.05 29.88
N LEU A 116 5.91 11.24 29.76
CA LEU A 116 6.68 11.66 28.55
C LEU A 116 7.94 10.83 28.33
N ALA A 117 8.57 10.37 29.41
CA ALA A 117 9.72 9.47 29.36
C ALA A 117 9.37 8.00 29.16
N ASN A 118 8.07 7.63 29.26
CA ASN A 118 7.64 6.24 29.11
C ASN A 118 7.78 5.76 27.67
N PRO A 119 8.53 4.67 27.38
CA PRO A 119 8.76 4.20 26.03
C PRO A 119 7.48 3.81 25.29
N ARG A 120 6.49 3.25 25.97
CA ARG A 120 5.21 2.87 25.33
C ARG A 120 4.38 4.09 24.94
N PHE A 121 4.41 5.13 25.76
CA PHE A 121 3.81 6.41 25.42
C PHE A 121 4.53 7.03 24.19
N GLN A 122 5.87 7.05 24.21
CA GLN A 122 6.66 7.55 23.07
C GLN A 122 6.44 6.75 21.80
N SER A 123 6.19 5.45 21.89
CA SER A 123 5.84 4.62 20.73
C SER A 123 4.49 4.98 20.11
N GLY A 124 3.48 5.29 20.93
CA GLY A 124 2.21 5.84 20.44
C GLY A 124 2.38 7.23 19.83
N LEU A 125 3.15 8.06 20.50
CA LEU A 125 3.40 9.43 20.08
C LEU A 125 4.12 9.51 18.73
N ILE A 126 5.21 8.75 18.53
CA ILE A 126 5.94 8.72 17.24
C ILE A 126 5.04 8.23 16.12
N ARG A 127 4.15 7.25 16.39
CA ARG A 127 3.17 6.77 15.41
C ARG A 127 2.22 7.87 14.98
N ALA A 128 1.68 8.63 15.91
CA ALA A 128 0.76 9.73 15.62
C ALA A 128 1.43 10.85 14.79
N TYR A 129 2.67 11.20 15.12
CA TYR A 129 3.47 12.18 14.35
C TYR A 129 3.78 11.66 12.95
N TYR A 130 4.16 10.40 12.82
CA TYR A 130 4.48 9.78 11.54
C TYR A 130 3.27 9.76 10.61
N ASP A 131 2.13 9.28 11.09
CA ASP A 131 0.89 9.22 10.30
C ASP A 131 0.46 10.61 9.82
N ALA A 132 0.55 11.63 10.69
CA ALA A 132 0.25 13.01 10.33
C ALA A 132 1.24 13.58 9.30
N TYR A 133 2.54 13.29 9.44
CA TYR A 133 3.56 13.69 8.47
C TYR A 133 3.27 13.08 7.10
N VAL A 134 3.08 11.77 7.05
CA VAL A 134 2.84 11.04 5.79
C VAL A 134 1.56 11.56 5.10
N GLN A 135 0.47 11.79 5.86
CA GLN A 135 -0.76 12.34 5.28
C GLN A 135 -0.55 13.75 4.72
N ARG A 136 0.10 14.66 5.46
CA ARG A 136 0.36 16.02 4.98
C ARG A 136 1.23 16.02 3.73
N ARG A 137 2.23 15.15 3.70
CA ARG A 137 3.06 14.93 2.52
C ARG A 137 2.24 14.43 1.35
N LEU A 138 1.41 13.41 1.57
CA LEU A 138 0.54 12.85 0.52
C LEU A 138 -0.38 13.91 -0.08
N ILE A 139 -1.04 14.73 0.74
CA ILE A 139 -1.92 15.80 0.26
C ILE A 139 -1.14 16.81 -0.59
N TYR A 140 0.01 17.24 -0.12
CA TYR A 140 0.84 18.22 -0.82
C TYR A 140 1.41 17.66 -2.12
N GLU A 141 2.04 16.49 -2.08
CA GLU A 141 2.68 15.88 -3.25
C GLU A 141 1.64 15.44 -4.30
N THR A 142 0.45 14.99 -3.89
CA THR A 142 -0.67 14.74 -4.81
C THR A 142 -1.12 16.02 -5.51
N SER A 143 -1.17 17.14 -4.79
CA SER A 143 -1.48 18.44 -5.40
C SER A 143 -0.44 18.87 -6.43
N LEU A 144 0.85 18.65 -6.15
CA LEU A 144 1.94 18.95 -7.10
C LEU A 144 1.88 18.05 -8.33
N GLU A 145 1.63 16.75 -8.14
CA GLU A 145 1.46 15.82 -9.24
C GLU A 145 0.29 16.23 -10.14
N GLN A 146 -0.87 16.56 -9.56
CA GLN A 146 -2.03 17.00 -10.34
C GLN A 146 -1.75 18.29 -11.11
N GLN A 147 -1.04 19.25 -10.50
CA GLN A 147 -0.62 20.47 -11.20
C GLN A 147 0.34 20.16 -12.36
N ALA A 148 1.29 19.25 -12.17
CA ALA A 148 2.21 18.82 -13.22
C ALA A 148 1.46 18.13 -14.38
N ARG A 149 0.49 17.27 -14.08
CA ARG A 149 -0.38 16.63 -15.09
C ARG A 149 -1.18 17.66 -15.88
N ASN A 150 -1.81 18.63 -15.21
CA ASN A 150 -2.56 19.71 -15.88
C ASN A 150 -1.66 20.56 -16.80
N ILE A 151 -0.42 20.83 -16.39
CA ILE A 151 0.56 21.52 -17.25
C ILE A 151 0.90 20.69 -18.48
N LEU A 152 1.04 19.38 -18.33
CA LEU A 152 1.32 18.47 -19.44
C LEU A 152 0.12 18.28 -20.37
N GLU A 153 -1.11 18.33 -19.87
CA GLU A 153 -2.35 18.36 -20.69
C GLU A 153 -2.40 19.60 -21.60
N ASP A 154 -1.83 20.70 -21.15
CA ASP A 154 -1.73 21.93 -21.94
C ASP A 154 -0.57 21.91 -22.97
N ALA A 155 0.23 20.84 -23.05
CA ALA A 155 1.35 20.74 -23.98
C ALA A 155 0.99 21.03 -25.45
N PRO A 156 -0.17 20.61 -26.00
CA PRO A 156 -0.56 20.98 -27.36
C PRO A 156 -0.68 22.50 -27.61
N LYS A 157 -0.96 23.28 -26.55
CA LYS A 157 -1.14 24.74 -26.63
C LYS A 157 0.17 25.50 -26.40
N ILE A 158 1.02 25.03 -25.49
CA ILE A 158 2.21 25.77 -25.03
C ILE A 158 3.54 25.21 -25.57
N GLY A 159 3.49 24.06 -26.25
CA GLY A 159 4.64 23.30 -26.71
C GLY A 159 5.16 22.28 -25.69
N SER A 160 5.54 21.08 -26.15
CA SER A 160 5.95 19.96 -25.29
C SER A 160 7.15 20.32 -24.42
N GLU A 161 8.19 20.97 -24.97
CA GLU A 161 9.39 21.35 -24.24
C GLU A 161 9.09 22.26 -23.03
N LYS A 162 8.25 23.28 -23.25
CA LYS A 162 7.84 24.20 -22.19
C LYS A 162 6.96 23.51 -21.15
N ALA A 163 6.06 22.61 -21.58
CA ALA A 163 5.20 21.85 -20.68
C ALA A 163 6.03 20.94 -19.78
N ILE A 164 6.97 20.18 -20.36
CA ILE A 164 7.88 19.29 -19.63
C ILE A 164 8.71 20.08 -18.61
N SER A 165 9.33 21.20 -19.02
CA SER A 165 10.13 22.03 -18.12
C SER A 165 9.31 22.52 -16.92
N LYS A 166 8.09 23.04 -17.15
CA LYS A 166 7.21 23.49 -16.07
C LYS A 166 6.75 22.36 -15.15
N ALA A 167 6.38 21.21 -15.70
CA ALA A 167 5.96 20.04 -14.93
C ALA A 167 7.09 19.57 -14.00
N ARG A 168 8.33 19.52 -14.49
CA ARG A 168 9.52 19.20 -13.67
C ARG A 168 9.71 20.20 -12.53
N GLN A 169 9.61 21.51 -12.82
CA GLN A 169 9.71 22.55 -11.79
C GLN A 169 8.64 22.38 -10.71
N THR A 170 7.41 22.04 -11.12
CA THR A 170 6.31 21.80 -10.17
C THR A 170 6.59 20.58 -9.28
N LEU A 171 7.00 19.45 -9.88
CA LEU A 171 7.32 18.25 -9.11
C LEU A 171 8.54 18.44 -8.19
N ALA A 172 9.52 19.24 -8.59
CA ALA A 172 10.70 19.53 -7.77
C ALA A 172 10.35 20.24 -6.45
N LEU A 173 9.22 20.95 -6.37
CA LEU A 173 8.78 21.63 -5.14
C LEU A 173 8.59 20.66 -3.97
N ALA A 174 8.30 19.38 -4.21
CA ALA A 174 8.23 18.37 -3.16
C ALA A 174 9.54 18.29 -2.33
N HIS A 175 10.68 18.48 -2.98
CA HIS A 175 12.01 18.46 -2.35
C HIS A 175 12.53 19.85 -2.00
N GLU A 176 12.24 20.86 -2.83
CA GLU A 176 12.74 22.22 -2.62
C GLU A 176 11.98 22.95 -1.49
N LYS A 177 10.72 22.62 -1.32
CA LYS A 177 9.82 23.22 -0.31
C LYS A 177 9.00 22.13 0.39
N PRO A 178 9.66 21.20 1.08
CA PRO A 178 8.96 20.09 1.73
C PRO A 178 8.07 20.60 2.86
N VAL A 179 6.92 19.93 3.05
CA VAL A 179 5.94 20.28 4.09
C VAL A 179 6.19 19.49 5.38
N ALA A 180 5.60 19.98 6.49
CA ALA A 180 5.53 19.28 7.78
C ALA A 180 6.89 18.77 8.31
N GLN A 181 7.98 19.49 8.04
CA GLN A 181 9.33 19.11 8.44
C GLN A 181 9.52 19.10 9.95
N ASP A 182 8.76 19.90 10.69
CA ASP A 182 8.65 19.88 12.14
C ASP A 182 8.18 18.52 12.68
N LEU A 183 7.18 17.91 12.05
CA LEU A 183 6.68 16.58 12.41
C LEU A 183 7.71 15.50 12.14
N LYS A 184 8.39 15.58 10.99
CA LYS A 184 9.48 14.67 10.64
C LYS A 184 10.63 14.75 11.66
N GLN A 185 11.05 15.97 12.02
CA GLN A 185 12.09 16.15 13.03
C GLN A 185 11.66 15.63 14.40
N ARG A 186 10.37 15.74 14.74
CA ARG A 186 9.86 15.16 15.99
C ARG A 186 9.91 13.64 15.97
N CYS A 187 9.62 12.98 14.84
CA CYS A 187 9.79 11.54 14.69
C CYS A 187 11.25 11.12 14.95
N TYR A 188 12.23 11.82 14.39
CA TYR A 188 13.65 11.52 14.64
C TYR A 188 14.03 11.72 16.12
N ALA A 189 13.56 12.79 16.76
CA ALA A 189 13.84 13.04 18.17
C ALA A 189 13.23 11.95 19.08
N LEU A 190 12.03 11.47 18.75
CA LEU A 190 11.39 10.36 19.46
C LEU A 190 12.12 9.04 19.22
N ALA A 191 12.56 8.78 18.00
CA ALA A 191 13.37 7.62 17.66
C ALA A 191 14.70 7.60 18.46
N ASP A 192 15.38 8.75 18.54
CA ASP A 192 16.59 8.90 19.38
C ASP A 192 16.28 8.63 20.86
N SER A 193 15.13 9.05 21.37
CA SER A 193 14.69 8.79 22.75
C SER A 193 14.40 7.31 23.00
N LEU A 194 13.67 6.67 22.10
CA LEU A 194 13.35 5.24 22.16
C LEU A 194 14.63 4.37 22.10
N PHE A 195 15.59 4.76 21.25
CA PHE A 195 16.90 4.08 21.21
C PHE A 195 17.65 4.20 22.53
N ARG A 196 17.70 5.40 23.12
CA ARG A 196 18.38 5.60 24.43
C ARG A 196 17.70 4.87 25.57
N SER A 197 16.38 4.73 25.56
CA SER A 197 15.64 4.15 26.68
C SER A 197 15.66 2.62 26.70
N PHE A 198 15.50 1.97 25.54
CA PHE A 198 15.47 0.50 25.47
C PHE A 198 16.11 -0.11 24.22
N GLY A 199 16.81 0.70 23.43
CA GLY A 199 17.57 0.22 22.27
C GLY A 199 16.73 0.01 21.01
N ALA A 200 15.60 0.70 20.82
CA ALA A 200 14.78 0.59 19.62
C ALA A 200 15.57 0.98 18.36
N GLN A 201 15.71 0.05 17.42
CA GLN A 201 16.55 0.22 16.23
C GLN A 201 15.71 0.68 15.04
N LEU A 202 15.29 1.96 15.03
CA LEU A 202 14.38 2.54 14.06
C LEU A 202 15.06 3.08 12.79
N THR A 203 16.40 3.23 12.80
CA THR A 203 17.19 3.60 11.61
C THR A 203 18.51 2.81 11.55
N VAL A 204 19.02 2.61 10.33
CA VAL A 204 20.33 1.98 10.11
C VAL A 204 21.47 2.87 10.61
N GLU A 205 21.45 4.13 10.22
CA GLU A 205 22.57 5.05 10.43
C GLU A 205 22.78 5.38 11.91
N LYS A 206 21.71 5.76 12.64
CA LYS A 206 21.82 6.25 14.01
C LYS A 206 21.56 5.19 15.07
N HIS A 207 20.67 4.24 14.78
CA HIS A 207 20.18 3.29 15.77
C HIS A 207 20.65 1.87 15.50
N HIS A 208 21.60 1.69 14.56
CA HIS A 208 22.25 0.41 14.25
C HIS A 208 21.27 -0.71 13.84
N ALA A 209 20.17 -0.35 13.19
CA ALA A 209 19.26 -1.31 12.61
C ALA A 209 19.96 -2.14 11.53
N MET A 210 19.48 -3.36 11.31
CA MET A 210 19.99 -4.19 10.23
C MET A 210 19.54 -3.58 8.87
N PRO A 211 20.48 -3.34 7.94
CA PRO A 211 20.15 -2.92 6.59
C PRO A 211 19.19 -3.91 5.89
N GLY A 212 18.32 -3.41 5.03
CA GLY A 212 17.42 -4.23 4.23
C GLY A 212 16.23 -4.86 4.99
N ARG A 213 15.90 -4.37 6.18
CA ARG A 213 14.83 -4.95 7.01
C ARG A 213 13.60 -4.04 7.17
N GLY A 214 13.58 -2.90 6.49
CA GLY A 214 12.43 -2.02 6.51
C GLY A 214 12.21 -1.25 7.78
N ASN A 215 13.28 -0.63 8.27
CA ASN A 215 13.21 0.13 9.50
C ASN A 215 12.25 1.31 9.37
N PHE A 216 11.43 1.51 10.37
CA PHE A 216 10.30 2.42 10.34
C PHE A 216 10.66 3.86 9.93
N VAL A 217 11.68 4.45 10.57
CA VAL A 217 12.03 5.84 10.33
C VAL A 217 12.86 6.03 9.05
N ASP A 218 13.60 5.01 8.61
CA ASP A 218 14.28 5.05 7.30
C ASP A 218 13.28 5.15 6.13
N ASN A 219 12.05 4.68 6.33
CA ASN A 219 11.00 4.65 5.32
C ASN A 219 10.09 5.88 5.34
N ILE A 220 10.39 6.89 6.16
CA ILE A 220 9.51 8.04 6.37
C ILE A 220 9.24 8.87 5.09
N ASP A 221 10.14 8.82 4.13
CA ASP A 221 10.09 9.57 2.87
C ASP A 221 9.84 8.69 1.64
N ILE A 222 9.20 7.55 1.80
CA ILE A 222 8.85 6.70 0.65
C ILE A 222 8.03 7.45 -0.39
N PRO A 223 8.13 7.10 -1.69
CA PRO A 223 7.24 7.66 -2.70
C PRO A 223 5.77 7.40 -2.39
N LEU A 224 4.94 8.43 -2.48
CA LEU A 224 3.51 8.38 -2.18
C LEU A 224 2.63 8.55 -3.43
N ASN A 225 3.23 8.86 -4.58
CA ASN A 225 2.55 9.15 -5.84
C ASN A 225 3.41 8.76 -7.05
N ASP A 226 2.92 9.04 -8.25
CA ASP A 226 3.60 8.71 -9.52
C ASP A 226 4.69 9.71 -9.96
N ALA A 227 5.08 10.67 -9.12
CA ALA A 227 6.03 11.73 -9.52
C ALA A 227 7.34 11.18 -10.08
N LEU A 228 7.94 10.16 -9.47
CA LEU A 228 9.19 9.54 -9.95
C LEU A 228 8.98 8.85 -11.30
N TRP A 229 7.88 8.14 -11.47
CA TRP A 229 7.53 7.50 -12.73
C TRP A 229 7.28 8.55 -13.83
N ILE A 230 6.56 9.62 -13.53
CA ILE A 230 6.34 10.74 -14.46
C ILE A 230 7.68 11.33 -14.91
N LEU A 231 8.58 11.60 -13.97
CA LEU A 231 9.91 12.14 -14.29
C LEU A 231 10.71 11.23 -15.22
N ASP A 232 10.66 9.92 -15.01
CA ASP A 232 11.30 8.95 -15.90
C ASP A 232 10.66 8.92 -17.29
N GLN A 233 9.33 8.96 -17.37
CA GLN A 233 8.64 9.06 -18.66
C GLN A 233 9.02 10.35 -19.40
N LEU A 234 9.11 11.47 -18.71
CA LEU A 234 9.54 12.73 -19.31
C LEU A 234 10.99 12.66 -19.81
N ASN A 235 11.89 11.93 -19.12
CA ASN A 235 13.25 11.69 -19.61
C ASN A 235 13.26 10.92 -20.95
N GLU A 236 12.38 9.96 -21.13
CA GLU A 236 12.27 9.21 -22.38
C GLU A 236 11.60 10.05 -23.49
N ILE A 237 10.57 10.82 -23.15
CA ILE A 237 9.85 11.70 -24.09
C ILE A 237 10.77 12.79 -24.64
N GLU A 238 11.66 13.37 -23.84
CA GLU A 238 12.62 14.39 -24.30
C GLU A 238 13.62 13.89 -25.35
N LYS A 239 13.87 12.59 -25.43
CA LYS A 239 14.71 11.99 -26.47
C LYS A 239 14.03 11.94 -27.85
N ILE A 240 12.72 12.08 -27.91
CA ILE A 240 11.93 12.08 -29.15
C ILE A 240 12.14 13.43 -29.85
N LYS A 241 12.58 13.41 -31.12
CA LYS A 241 12.91 14.64 -31.89
C LYS A 241 11.66 15.36 -32.41
N SER A 242 10.65 14.61 -32.78
CA SER A 242 9.43 15.11 -33.42
C SER A 242 8.45 15.67 -32.38
N GLU A 243 8.04 16.94 -32.53
CA GLU A 243 7.04 17.56 -31.62
C GLU A 243 5.70 16.80 -31.63
N PRO A 244 5.10 16.43 -32.76
CA PRO A 244 3.88 15.63 -32.76
C PRO A 244 4.01 14.30 -32.03
N GLU A 245 5.16 13.63 -32.17
CA GLU A 245 5.40 12.35 -31.47
C GLU A 245 5.59 12.55 -29.97
N ARG A 246 6.25 13.65 -29.53
CA ARG A 246 6.34 14.02 -28.10
C ARG A 246 4.97 14.29 -27.51
N LEU A 247 4.12 15.04 -28.21
CA LEU A 247 2.76 15.31 -27.75
C LEU A 247 1.93 14.03 -27.63
N THR A 248 2.04 13.12 -28.59
CA THR A 248 1.39 11.79 -28.54
C THR A 248 1.90 10.97 -27.35
N ALA A 249 3.21 11.02 -27.07
CA ALA A 249 3.80 10.29 -25.95
C ALA A 249 3.35 10.87 -24.58
N ILE A 250 3.24 12.20 -24.47
CA ILE A 250 2.69 12.87 -23.27
C ILE A 250 1.24 12.44 -23.06
N ASP A 251 0.41 12.51 -24.09
CA ASP A 251 -0.99 12.11 -24.04
C ASP A 251 -1.15 10.65 -23.58
N ARG A 252 -0.37 9.73 -24.15
CA ARG A 252 -0.37 8.31 -23.75
C ARG A 252 0.05 8.10 -22.30
N MET A 253 1.02 8.88 -21.80
CA MET A 253 1.46 8.84 -20.41
C MET A 253 0.34 9.33 -19.47
N LEU A 254 -0.29 10.44 -19.79
CA LEU A 254 -1.36 11.05 -18.98
C LEU A 254 -2.60 10.15 -18.90
N HIS A 255 -2.98 9.53 -20.02
CA HIS A 255 -4.16 8.68 -20.14
C HIS A 255 -3.85 7.18 -20.04
N ARG A 256 -2.76 6.82 -19.35
CA ARG A 256 -2.31 5.43 -19.21
C ARG A 256 -3.39 4.47 -18.70
N THR A 257 -4.24 4.96 -17.82
CA THR A 257 -5.32 4.16 -17.20
C THR A 257 -6.66 4.24 -17.92
N ASP A 258 -6.76 5.04 -18.99
CA ASP A 258 -7.97 5.13 -19.80
C ASP A 258 -8.04 3.97 -20.83
N PRO A 259 -8.99 3.05 -20.69
CA PRO A 259 -9.17 1.95 -21.64
C PRO A 259 -9.95 2.37 -22.89
N GLY A 260 -10.37 3.64 -22.98
CA GLY A 260 -11.24 4.16 -24.03
C GLY A 260 -12.72 3.82 -23.82
N PRO A 261 -13.60 4.29 -24.72
CA PRO A 261 -15.04 4.10 -24.62
C PRO A 261 -15.43 2.62 -24.59
N SER A 262 -16.28 2.22 -23.65
CA SER A 262 -16.71 0.82 -23.44
C SER A 262 -15.56 -0.16 -23.14
N GLY A 263 -14.42 0.35 -22.69
CA GLY A 263 -13.35 -0.43 -22.11
C GLY A 263 -13.45 -0.47 -20.58
N PHE A 264 -12.61 -1.30 -19.96
CA PHE A 264 -12.53 -1.46 -18.52
C PHE A 264 -11.07 -1.34 -18.07
N TYR A 265 -10.88 -0.72 -16.90
CA TYR A 265 -9.58 -0.65 -16.23
C TYR A 265 -9.75 -1.01 -14.75
N ASP A 266 -8.90 -1.92 -14.28
CA ASP A 266 -8.85 -2.36 -12.91
C ASP A 266 -7.42 -2.22 -12.36
N ASN A 267 -7.28 -1.45 -11.27
CA ASN A 267 -6.10 -1.45 -10.42
C ASN A 267 -6.31 -2.48 -9.31
N LEU A 268 -5.54 -3.55 -9.32
CA LEU A 268 -5.71 -4.69 -8.42
C LEU A 268 -4.84 -4.61 -7.16
N GLY A 269 -4.03 -3.57 -7.03
CA GLY A 269 -3.19 -3.32 -5.86
C GLY A 269 -3.96 -2.92 -4.60
N SER A 270 -5.28 -2.66 -4.71
CA SER A 270 -6.13 -2.32 -3.58
C SER A 270 -7.50 -2.99 -3.72
N PRO A 271 -8.05 -3.59 -2.63
CA PRO A 271 -9.38 -4.19 -2.66
C PRO A 271 -10.50 -3.22 -3.07
N SER A 272 -10.34 -1.93 -2.83
CA SER A 272 -11.31 -0.91 -3.28
C SER A 272 -11.43 -0.81 -4.81
N GLY A 273 -10.42 -1.28 -5.54
CA GLY A 273 -10.41 -1.37 -7.00
C GLY A 273 -10.94 -2.69 -7.57
N TRP A 274 -11.30 -3.65 -6.73
CA TRP A 274 -11.71 -4.99 -7.16
C TRP A 274 -13.17 -5.07 -7.61
N LYS A 275 -13.55 -4.26 -8.57
CA LYS A 275 -14.92 -4.26 -9.10
C LYS A 275 -15.29 -5.53 -9.87
N HIS A 276 -14.30 -6.14 -10.50
CA HIS A 276 -14.49 -7.32 -11.36
C HIS A 276 -13.85 -8.59 -10.76
N VAL A 277 -13.08 -8.49 -9.68
CA VAL A 277 -12.49 -9.64 -9.01
C VAL A 277 -13.57 -10.47 -8.33
N VAL A 278 -13.55 -11.77 -8.58
CA VAL A 278 -14.49 -12.71 -7.97
C VAL A 278 -13.96 -13.07 -6.57
N THR A 279 -14.74 -12.74 -5.55
CA THR A 279 -14.48 -13.13 -4.17
C THR A 279 -15.62 -14.06 -3.75
N GLN A 280 -15.31 -15.35 -3.58
CA GLN A 280 -16.31 -16.37 -3.28
C GLN A 280 -16.56 -16.52 -1.77
N LYS A 281 -15.57 -16.20 -0.94
CA LYS A 281 -15.61 -16.36 0.51
C LYS A 281 -15.45 -15.01 1.19
N THR A 282 -16.12 -14.87 2.33
CA THR A 282 -15.88 -13.76 3.24
C THR A 282 -14.57 -13.98 3.99
N TRP A 283 -14.05 -12.93 4.61
CA TRP A 283 -12.85 -13.06 5.46
C TRP A 283 -13.05 -14.07 6.60
N ALA A 284 -14.23 -14.11 7.20
CA ALA A 284 -14.54 -15.06 8.28
C ALA A 284 -14.54 -16.54 7.82
N GLU A 285 -14.83 -16.78 6.53
CA GLU A 285 -14.82 -18.14 5.95
C GLU A 285 -13.42 -18.56 5.48
N ASP A 286 -12.55 -17.60 5.15
CA ASP A 286 -11.17 -17.83 4.71
C ASP A 286 -10.23 -16.74 5.25
N PRO A 287 -10.03 -16.65 6.57
CA PRO A 287 -9.27 -15.56 7.19
C PRO A 287 -7.78 -15.58 6.82
N GLY A 288 -7.24 -16.73 6.42
CA GLY A 288 -5.89 -16.87 5.87
C GLY A 288 -5.76 -16.49 4.40
N SER A 289 -6.89 -16.18 3.72
CA SER A 289 -6.96 -15.99 2.27
C SER A 289 -6.24 -17.08 1.50
N LEU A 290 -6.46 -18.36 1.89
CA LEU A 290 -5.85 -19.52 1.23
C LEU A 290 -6.56 -19.87 -0.07
N GLU A 291 -7.87 -19.63 -0.12
CA GLU A 291 -8.74 -19.88 -1.26
C GLU A 291 -9.39 -18.59 -1.81
N SER A 292 -8.90 -17.43 -1.38
CA SER A 292 -9.41 -16.12 -1.77
C SER A 292 -8.31 -15.22 -2.31
N PRO A 293 -8.63 -14.26 -3.21
CA PRO A 293 -7.71 -13.22 -3.60
C PRO A 293 -7.30 -12.36 -2.40
N ARG A 294 -6.04 -11.94 -2.39
CA ARG A 294 -5.50 -11.03 -1.37
C ARG A 294 -4.52 -10.04 -1.97
N VAL A 295 -4.29 -8.92 -1.29
CA VAL A 295 -3.24 -7.99 -1.68
C VAL A 295 -1.88 -8.53 -1.25
N SER A 296 -0.89 -8.35 -2.10
CA SER A 296 0.51 -8.66 -1.85
C SER A 296 1.40 -7.57 -2.43
N PHE A 297 2.66 -7.57 -2.05
CA PHE A 297 3.64 -6.67 -2.64
C PHE A 297 3.89 -7.01 -4.11
N GLY A 298 3.84 -5.99 -4.96
CA GLY A 298 4.19 -6.03 -6.38
C GLY A 298 5.66 -5.74 -6.65
N VAL A 299 6.01 -5.59 -7.93
CA VAL A 299 7.29 -5.06 -8.35
C VAL A 299 7.31 -3.54 -8.12
N GLY A 300 8.40 -2.98 -7.72
CA GLY A 300 8.50 -1.53 -7.46
C GLY A 300 8.74 -1.21 -5.99
N LEU A 301 8.39 -2.10 -5.10
CA LEU A 301 9.08 -2.18 -3.84
C LEU A 301 10.38 -2.90 -4.09
N VAL A 302 11.41 -2.31 -3.65
CA VAL A 302 12.77 -2.72 -3.76
C VAL A 302 12.96 -4.20 -3.64
N GLY A 303 13.72 -4.71 -4.53
CA GLY A 303 14.19 -6.04 -4.61
C GLY A 303 14.29 -6.85 -3.33
N GLU A 304 15.05 -7.86 -3.33
CA GLU A 304 15.17 -8.84 -2.23
C GLU A 304 15.56 -8.24 -0.88
N ASP A 305 16.08 -7.00 -0.87
CA ASP A 305 16.55 -6.32 0.35
C ASP A 305 15.46 -5.58 1.12
N TRP A 306 14.21 -5.95 0.88
CA TRP A 306 13.09 -5.56 1.72
C TRP A 306 13.18 -4.15 2.32
N VAL A 307 12.65 -3.16 1.61
CA VAL A 307 12.28 -1.91 2.25
C VAL A 307 13.44 -0.99 2.65
N HIS A 308 14.64 -1.26 2.20
CA HIS A 308 15.77 -0.42 2.51
C HIS A 308 15.87 0.78 1.61
N GLU A 309 15.50 0.58 0.38
CA GLU A 309 15.31 1.61 -0.62
C GLU A 309 13.91 1.50 -1.16
N ILE A 310 12.92 2.08 -0.56
CA ILE A 310 11.61 2.22 -1.19
C ILE A 310 11.75 3.26 -2.29
N VAL A 311 12.39 2.87 -3.33
CA VAL A 311 12.35 3.55 -4.60
C VAL A 311 11.42 2.73 -5.46
N ALA A 312 10.50 3.35 -6.18
CA ALA A 312 9.66 2.66 -7.14
C ALA A 312 10.50 2.15 -8.33
N LYS A 313 11.48 1.29 -8.04
CA LYS A 313 12.30 0.59 -9.03
C LYS A 313 11.58 -0.68 -9.41
N GLY A 314 11.24 -0.82 -10.66
CA GLY A 314 10.63 -1.99 -11.22
C GLY A 314 11.57 -2.80 -12.07
N PHE A 315 11.05 -3.27 -13.19
CA PHE A 315 11.78 -4.06 -14.15
C PHE A 315 13.06 -3.36 -14.64
N LYS A 316 14.19 -4.05 -14.53
CA LYS A 316 15.51 -3.54 -14.97
C LYS A 316 15.93 -2.22 -14.30
N GLY A 317 15.46 -1.95 -13.08
CA GLY A 317 15.80 -0.74 -12.35
C GLY A 317 15.10 0.53 -12.82
N GLN A 318 14.13 0.43 -13.72
CA GLN A 318 13.28 1.54 -14.12
C GLN A 318 12.22 1.83 -13.05
N THR A 319 11.82 3.08 -12.90
CA THR A 319 10.67 3.43 -12.08
C THR A 319 9.39 2.85 -12.67
N THR A 320 8.48 2.46 -11.79
CA THR A 320 7.18 1.91 -12.17
C THR A 320 6.05 2.78 -11.63
N PRO A 321 4.85 2.73 -12.23
CA PRO A 321 3.69 3.35 -11.64
C PRO A 321 3.45 2.83 -10.22
N LEU A 322 2.97 3.72 -9.33
CA LEU A 322 2.65 3.35 -7.94
C LEU A 322 1.66 2.18 -7.87
N ALA A 323 0.77 2.06 -8.85
CA ALA A 323 -0.18 0.95 -8.98
C ALA A 323 0.50 -0.45 -9.03
N TRP A 324 1.80 -0.52 -9.37
CA TRP A 324 2.53 -1.80 -9.41
C TRP A 324 3.27 -2.11 -8.11
N MET A 325 3.23 -1.24 -7.12
CA MET A 325 3.80 -1.52 -5.79
C MET A 325 3.03 -2.60 -5.05
N ASN A 326 1.74 -2.73 -5.33
CA ASN A 326 0.90 -3.81 -4.85
C ASN A 326 0.26 -4.55 -6.02
N GLN A 327 -0.22 -5.73 -5.74
CA GLN A 327 -0.90 -6.59 -6.70
C GLN A 327 -1.96 -7.43 -6.00
N VAL A 328 -2.92 -7.94 -6.75
CA VAL A 328 -3.71 -9.07 -6.28
C VAL A 328 -2.89 -10.34 -6.42
N THR A 329 -3.00 -11.23 -5.46
CA THR A 329 -2.44 -12.58 -5.55
C THR A 329 -3.44 -13.60 -5.01
N THR A 330 -3.31 -14.84 -5.48
CA THR A 330 -3.90 -16.02 -4.87
C THR A 330 -2.79 -16.91 -4.32
N LEU A 331 -3.13 -18.00 -3.68
CA LEU A 331 -2.16 -18.99 -3.20
C LEU A 331 -2.45 -20.36 -3.78
N TYR A 332 -1.40 -21.13 -3.91
CA TYR A 332 -1.47 -22.52 -4.38
C TYR A 332 -2.21 -22.64 -5.73
N SER A 333 -3.07 -23.61 -5.86
CA SER A 333 -3.88 -23.89 -7.05
C SER A 333 -5.13 -23.03 -7.18
N THR A 334 -5.39 -22.12 -6.23
CA THR A 334 -6.55 -21.21 -6.30
C THR A 334 -6.41 -20.26 -7.49
N PRO A 335 -7.32 -20.26 -8.46
CA PRO A 335 -7.27 -19.33 -9.58
C PRO A 335 -7.63 -17.91 -9.13
N LEU A 336 -7.07 -16.92 -9.80
CA LEU A 336 -7.59 -15.57 -9.76
C LEU A 336 -8.65 -15.43 -10.84
N GLU A 337 -9.86 -15.07 -10.48
CA GLU A 337 -10.94 -14.87 -11.43
C GLU A 337 -11.42 -13.42 -11.47
N MET A 338 -11.71 -12.93 -12.69
CA MET A 338 -12.35 -11.63 -12.92
C MET A 338 -13.50 -11.76 -13.90
N LYS A 339 -14.61 -11.06 -13.64
CA LYS A 339 -15.81 -11.09 -14.49
C LYS A 339 -16.15 -9.69 -15.00
N TYR A 340 -16.34 -9.60 -16.30
CA TYR A 340 -16.77 -8.39 -17.00
C TYR A 340 -18.12 -8.62 -17.66
N ASP A 341 -19.03 -7.68 -17.46
CA ASP A 341 -20.35 -7.62 -18.08
C ASP A 341 -20.47 -6.36 -18.93
N ASN A 342 -21.50 -6.30 -19.77
CA ASN A 342 -21.80 -5.16 -20.63
C ASN A 342 -20.73 -4.86 -21.68
N LEU A 343 -20.07 -5.89 -22.20
CA LEU A 343 -19.23 -5.78 -23.37
C LEU A 343 -20.09 -5.52 -24.62
N ASP A 344 -19.53 -4.82 -25.61
CA ASP A 344 -20.17 -4.70 -26.92
C ASP A 344 -19.99 -5.99 -27.73
N PRO A 345 -21.07 -6.76 -28.01
CA PRO A 345 -20.96 -8.04 -28.71
C PRO A 345 -20.39 -7.92 -30.13
N ASN A 346 -20.44 -6.70 -30.71
CA ASN A 346 -19.96 -6.44 -32.05
C ASN A 346 -18.50 -6.00 -32.12
N ALA A 347 -17.93 -5.63 -30.99
CA ALA A 347 -16.54 -5.16 -30.90
C ALA A 347 -15.52 -6.30 -30.79
N SER A 348 -14.28 -5.98 -31.09
CA SER A 348 -13.13 -6.79 -30.73
C SER A 348 -12.47 -6.21 -29.49
N TYR A 349 -11.85 -7.05 -28.67
CA TYR A 349 -11.21 -6.61 -27.44
C TYR A 349 -9.75 -7.01 -27.38
N THR A 350 -8.91 -6.10 -26.90
CA THR A 350 -7.52 -6.39 -26.51
C THR A 350 -7.45 -6.37 -25.00
N LEU A 351 -6.93 -7.44 -24.44
CA LEU A 351 -6.60 -7.56 -23.03
C LEU A 351 -5.15 -7.14 -22.82
N ARG A 352 -4.93 -6.10 -22.04
CA ARG A 352 -3.62 -5.64 -21.61
C ARG A 352 -3.49 -5.89 -20.11
N ILE A 353 -2.37 -6.45 -19.67
CA ILE A 353 -2.21 -6.90 -18.29
C ILE A 353 -0.82 -6.51 -17.78
N ALA A 354 -0.76 -5.97 -16.56
CA ALA A 354 0.49 -5.79 -15.85
C ALA A 354 0.74 -6.97 -14.90
N TYR A 355 1.76 -7.76 -15.21
CA TYR A 355 2.26 -8.84 -14.38
C TYR A 355 3.50 -8.37 -13.64
N THR A 356 3.41 -8.22 -12.32
CA THR A 356 4.50 -7.64 -11.54
C THR A 356 5.74 -8.54 -11.45
N GLY A 357 5.55 -9.84 -11.48
CA GLY A 357 6.65 -10.80 -11.47
C GLY A 357 7.43 -10.88 -10.15
N ARG A 358 6.89 -10.35 -9.06
CA ARG A 358 7.55 -10.32 -7.74
C ARG A 358 8.11 -11.68 -7.31
N PHE A 359 7.30 -12.73 -7.42
CA PHE A 359 7.67 -14.07 -7.02
C PHE A 359 8.03 -14.98 -8.20
N ARG A 360 8.08 -14.43 -9.41
CA ARG A 360 8.42 -15.15 -10.65
C ARG A 360 7.62 -16.42 -10.89
N SER A 361 6.38 -16.44 -10.40
CA SER A 361 5.45 -17.55 -10.67
C SER A 361 5.17 -17.67 -12.17
N LYS A 362 4.90 -18.87 -12.61
CA LYS A 362 4.32 -19.08 -13.95
C LYS A 362 2.82 -18.92 -13.86
N MET A 363 2.21 -18.28 -14.86
CA MET A 363 0.77 -18.14 -14.96
C MET A 363 0.29 -18.45 -16.37
N ARG A 364 -0.87 -19.08 -16.44
CA ARG A 364 -1.65 -19.27 -17.66
C ARG A 364 -2.93 -18.47 -17.55
N LEU A 365 -3.36 -17.85 -18.63
CA LEU A 365 -4.62 -17.13 -18.69
C LEU A 365 -5.63 -17.87 -19.56
N ILE A 366 -6.81 -18.06 -19.03
CA ILE A 366 -7.96 -18.67 -19.67
C ILE A 366 -9.09 -17.63 -19.68
N ALA A 367 -9.80 -17.49 -20.80
CA ALA A 367 -10.99 -16.66 -20.91
C ALA A 367 -12.15 -17.55 -21.40
N ASP A 368 -13.20 -17.71 -20.58
CA ASP A 368 -14.36 -18.59 -20.87
C ASP A 368 -13.96 -19.98 -21.41
N GLY A 369 -12.96 -20.59 -20.80
CA GLY A 369 -12.43 -21.91 -21.19
C GLY A 369 -11.45 -21.91 -22.36
N VAL A 370 -11.20 -20.78 -23.02
CA VAL A 370 -10.22 -20.63 -24.10
C VAL A 370 -8.89 -20.17 -23.54
N VAL A 371 -7.79 -20.89 -23.84
CA VAL A 371 -6.45 -20.48 -23.42
C VAL A 371 -6.00 -19.26 -24.21
N ILE A 372 -5.84 -18.13 -23.54
CA ILE A 372 -5.32 -16.87 -24.14
C ILE A 372 -3.82 -16.89 -24.22
N HIS A 373 -3.15 -17.34 -23.17
CA HIS A 373 -1.72 -17.68 -23.19
C HIS A 373 -1.46 -18.85 -22.26
N ASP A 374 -0.54 -19.70 -22.66
CA ASP A 374 -0.05 -20.80 -21.84
C ASP A 374 0.89 -20.26 -20.73
N TYR A 375 1.44 -21.13 -19.91
CA TYR A 375 2.27 -20.74 -18.78
C TYR A 375 3.44 -19.84 -19.17
N ILE A 376 3.37 -18.60 -18.76
CA ILE A 376 4.42 -17.59 -18.88
C ILE A 376 5.03 -17.36 -17.50
N ARG A 377 6.36 -17.46 -17.38
CA ARG A 377 7.05 -17.09 -16.15
C ARG A 377 7.17 -15.56 -16.06
N MET A 378 6.71 -15.01 -14.94
CA MET A 378 6.70 -13.58 -14.69
C MET A 378 8.13 -13.01 -14.58
N GLY A 379 8.27 -11.68 -14.68
CA GLY A 379 9.53 -10.95 -14.49
C GLY A 379 10.37 -10.77 -15.74
N THR A 380 9.87 -11.14 -16.94
CA THR A 380 10.57 -10.92 -18.21
C THR A 380 10.21 -9.57 -18.84
N GLN A 381 8.96 -9.18 -18.75
CA GLN A 381 8.44 -7.88 -19.16
C GLN A 381 7.26 -7.46 -18.27
N PRO A 382 7.01 -6.14 -18.11
CA PRO A 382 5.97 -5.69 -17.18
C PRO A 382 4.55 -5.81 -17.72
N VAL A 383 4.34 -5.61 -19.00
CA VAL A 383 3.01 -5.55 -19.63
C VAL A 383 2.93 -6.50 -20.80
N TYR A 384 1.84 -7.23 -20.87
CA TYR A 384 1.49 -8.15 -21.95
C TYR A 384 0.19 -7.70 -22.60
N GLU A 385 0.07 -7.92 -23.92
CA GLU A 385 -1.15 -7.65 -24.67
C GLU A 385 -1.58 -8.88 -25.45
N PHE A 386 -2.87 -9.21 -25.37
CA PHE A 386 -3.50 -10.34 -26.02
C PHE A 386 -4.78 -9.91 -26.70
N THR A 387 -5.03 -10.37 -27.91
CA THR A 387 -6.35 -10.20 -28.56
C THR A 387 -7.28 -11.30 -28.05
N LEU A 388 -8.45 -10.92 -27.55
CA LEU A 388 -9.47 -11.87 -27.19
C LEU A 388 -10.17 -12.39 -28.45
N PRO A 389 -10.40 -13.71 -28.58
CA PRO A 389 -11.25 -14.24 -29.64
C PRO A 389 -12.65 -13.64 -29.57
N LYS A 390 -13.19 -13.21 -30.70
CA LYS A 390 -14.49 -12.52 -30.74
C LYS A 390 -15.61 -13.40 -30.20
N GLU A 391 -15.48 -14.70 -30.37
CA GLU A 391 -16.48 -15.71 -29.98
C GLU A 391 -16.73 -15.72 -28.46
N ILE A 392 -15.74 -15.34 -27.63
CA ILE A 392 -15.89 -15.35 -26.18
C ILE A 392 -16.48 -14.06 -25.62
N THR A 393 -16.70 -13.03 -26.44
CA THR A 393 -17.28 -11.75 -25.99
C THR A 393 -18.65 -11.46 -26.63
N GLN A 394 -19.19 -12.38 -27.45
CA GLN A 394 -20.44 -12.20 -28.20
C GLN A 394 -21.69 -12.11 -27.35
N ASP A 395 -21.69 -12.69 -26.17
CA ASP A 395 -22.78 -12.62 -25.21
C ASP A 395 -22.75 -11.38 -24.33
N GLY A 396 -21.76 -10.50 -24.54
CA GLY A 396 -21.58 -9.28 -23.78
C GLY A 396 -20.89 -9.49 -22.43
N LYS A 397 -20.24 -10.64 -22.21
CA LYS A 397 -19.54 -10.99 -20.97
C LYS A 397 -18.21 -11.65 -21.25
N VAL A 398 -17.35 -11.72 -20.24
CA VAL A 398 -16.15 -12.56 -20.22
C VAL A 398 -15.72 -12.83 -18.81
N THR A 399 -15.31 -14.07 -18.52
CA THR A 399 -14.64 -14.47 -17.30
C THR A 399 -13.17 -14.76 -17.61
N LEU A 400 -12.28 -14.02 -16.98
CA LEU A 400 -10.84 -14.24 -17.03
C LEU A 400 -10.44 -15.08 -15.82
N SER A 401 -9.61 -16.09 -16.02
CA SER A 401 -9.10 -16.96 -14.96
C SER A 401 -7.60 -17.16 -15.13
N TRP A 402 -6.83 -16.76 -14.13
CA TRP A 402 -5.40 -17.04 -14.05
C TRP A 402 -5.14 -18.26 -13.20
N ASP A 403 -4.42 -19.17 -13.78
CA ASP A 403 -4.02 -20.45 -13.18
C ASP A 403 -2.48 -20.52 -13.12
N CYS A 404 -1.93 -20.84 -11.97
CA CYS A 404 -0.49 -20.99 -11.75
C CYS A 404 -0.03 -22.45 -11.66
N GLY A 405 -0.92 -23.42 -11.87
CA GLY A 405 -0.65 -24.84 -11.69
C GLY A 405 -0.35 -25.14 -10.21
N ASP A 406 0.71 -25.91 -9.97
CA ASP A 406 1.10 -26.36 -8.63
C ASP A 406 2.05 -25.39 -7.89
N GLU A 407 2.19 -24.14 -8.35
CA GLU A 407 3.09 -23.17 -7.72
C GLU A 407 2.47 -22.59 -6.44
N GLU A 408 3.27 -22.49 -5.36
CA GLU A 408 2.80 -22.03 -4.05
C GLU A 408 2.37 -20.56 -4.03
N ARG A 409 2.95 -19.74 -4.91
CA ARG A 409 2.75 -18.28 -4.90
C ARG A 409 1.57 -17.78 -5.72
N GLY A 410 0.88 -18.69 -6.38
CA GLY A 410 -0.35 -18.37 -7.08
C GLY A 410 -0.22 -17.29 -8.16
N SER A 411 -1.36 -16.77 -8.56
CA SER A 411 -1.47 -15.72 -9.59
C SER A 411 -1.07 -14.35 -9.03
N GLN A 412 -0.49 -13.48 -9.88
CA GLN A 412 0.03 -12.16 -9.48
C GLN A 412 -0.26 -11.15 -10.57
N VAL A 413 -1.26 -10.31 -10.36
CA VAL A 413 -1.72 -9.31 -11.34
C VAL A 413 -1.85 -7.95 -10.68
N ALA A 414 -1.23 -6.92 -11.26
CA ALA A 414 -1.29 -5.56 -10.74
C ALA A 414 -2.37 -4.71 -11.40
N GLU A 415 -2.50 -4.78 -12.71
CA GLU A 415 -3.50 -4.01 -13.47
C GLU A 415 -4.03 -4.82 -14.65
N VAL A 416 -5.29 -4.57 -15.01
CA VAL A 416 -5.94 -5.14 -16.17
C VAL A 416 -6.65 -4.03 -16.96
N TRP A 417 -6.43 -3.99 -18.27
CA TRP A 417 -7.20 -3.18 -19.21
C TRP A 417 -7.91 -4.11 -20.20
N LEU A 418 -9.19 -3.97 -20.34
CA LEU A 418 -9.96 -4.57 -21.41
C LEU A 418 -10.33 -3.45 -22.39
N ILE A 419 -9.61 -3.39 -23.50
CA ILE A 419 -9.64 -2.29 -24.45
C ILE A 419 -10.49 -2.68 -25.65
N ARG A 420 -11.57 -1.93 -25.89
CA ARG A 420 -12.38 -2.06 -27.08
C ARG A 420 -11.63 -1.54 -28.31
N LYS A 421 -11.68 -2.30 -29.43
CA LYS A 421 -11.17 -1.92 -30.75
C LYS A 421 -12.28 -1.67 -31.75
#